data_7a48cde521a956f2fd76bb142b024e5b
#
_entry.id   7a48cde521a956f2fd76bb142b024e5b
#
_cell.length_a   1.000
_cell.length_b   1.000
_cell.length_c   1.000
_cell.angle_alpha   90.00
_cell.angle_beta   90.00
_cell.angle_gamma   90.00
#
_symmetry.space_group_name_H-M   'P 1'
#
loop_
_entity.id
_entity.type
_entity.pdbx_description
1 polymer ?
#
loop_
_entity_poly.entity_id
_entity_poly.type
_entity_poly.pdbx_seq_one_letter_code
_entity_poly.pdbx_strand_id
1 'polypeptide(L)'
;NFRAFVANELSDYRAVAIEEAFSVQVGGVSVQGRIDAVFERVRGDGPRYLVVDWKSGRPVSAATKPDKVAYFVTQLRLYQRAWAARMGVDASKVGAMVAFLAGPSHHTLESLEAMLGEGAASLDEALRDVLDL
;
A
#
# COMPACT_ATOMS: atom_id res chain seq x y z
N ASN A 1 -8.39 -12.90 10.51
CA ASN A 1 -9.36 -12.51 9.50
C ASN A 1 -9.45 -11.00 9.40
N PHE A 2 -10.18 -10.53 8.40
CA PHE A 2 -10.33 -9.11 8.12
C PHE A 2 -10.84 -8.31 9.32
N ARG A 3 -11.91 -8.79 9.96
CA ARG A 3 -12.51 -8.08 11.11
C ARG A 3 -11.57 -8.01 12.30
N ALA A 4 -10.88 -9.11 12.58
CA ALA A 4 -9.92 -9.14 13.70
C ALA A 4 -8.76 -8.20 13.42
N PHE A 5 -8.25 -8.16 12.19
CA PHE A 5 -7.19 -7.24 11.79
C PHE A 5 -7.61 -5.79 12.03
N VAL A 6 -8.79 -5.40 11.55
CA VAL A 6 -9.29 -4.03 11.70
C VAL A 6 -9.45 -3.68 13.18
N ALA A 7 -10.05 -4.58 13.96
CA ALA A 7 -10.28 -4.34 15.39
C ALA A 7 -8.98 -4.18 16.18
N ASN A 8 -7.95 -4.96 15.83
CA ASN A 8 -6.70 -4.99 16.59
C ASN A 8 -5.68 -3.96 16.09
N GLU A 9 -5.53 -3.83 14.77
CA GLU A 9 -4.45 -3.04 14.20
C GLU A 9 -4.91 -1.64 13.77
N LEU A 10 -6.21 -1.48 13.48
CA LEU A 10 -6.75 -0.24 12.94
C LEU A 10 -7.80 0.39 13.86
N SER A 11 -7.68 0.16 15.18
CA SER A 11 -8.65 0.67 16.16
C SER A 11 -8.72 2.19 16.21
N ASP A 12 -7.65 2.88 15.79
CA ASP A 12 -7.62 4.34 15.73
C ASP A 12 -8.13 4.91 14.43
N TYR A 13 -8.64 4.06 13.53
CA TYR A 13 -9.03 4.42 12.19
C TYR A 13 -10.47 4.00 11.90
N ARG A 14 -11.07 4.63 10.90
CA ARG A 14 -12.37 4.23 10.34
C ARG A 14 -12.24 4.04 8.84
N ALA A 15 -12.99 3.12 8.27
CA ALA A 15 -13.00 2.91 6.83
C ALA A 15 -13.68 4.09 6.14
N VAL A 16 -13.06 4.64 5.11
CA VAL A 16 -13.62 5.74 4.30
C VAL A 16 -13.79 5.37 2.84
N ALA A 17 -13.14 4.29 2.37
CA ALA A 17 -13.31 3.79 1.02
C ALA A 17 -13.04 2.28 1.01
N ILE A 18 -13.83 1.54 0.25
CA ILE A 18 -13.69 0.10 0.05
C ILE A 18 -13.77 -0.16 -1.46
N GLU A 19 -12.84 -0.95 -1.99
CA GLU A 19 -12.77 -1.29 -3.40
C GLU A 19 -12.87 -0.05 -4.30
N GLU A 20 -12.08 0.95 -4.00
CA GLU A 20 -12.16 2.25 -4.66
C GLU A 20 -11.33 2.29 -5.93
N ALA A 21 -11.99 2.55 -7.06
CA ALA A 21 -11.32 2.72 -8.34
C ALA A 21 -10.51 4.01 -8.35
N PHE A 22 -9.35 3.98 -8.99
CA PHE A 22 -8.51 5.17 -9.13
C PHE A 22 -7.90 5.25 -10.52
N SER A 23 -7.49 6.47 -10.87
CA SER A 23 -6.68 6.75 -12.04
C SER A 23 -5.64 7.79 -11.63
N VAL A 24 -4.39 7.56 -11.97
CA VAL A 24 -3.30 8.46 -11.60
C VAL A 24 -2.27 8.54 -12.73
N GLN A 25 -1.65 9.72 -12.89
CA GLN A 25 -0.56 9.93 -13.85
C GLN A 25 0.77 9.66 -13.14
N VAL A 26 1.58 8.78 -13.72
CA VAL A 26 2.92 8.48 -13.23
C VAL A 26 3.87 8.43 -14.42
N GLY A 27 4.88 9.31 -14.40
CA GLY A 27 5.84 9.36 -15.49
C GLY A 27 5.22 9.57 -16.86
N GLY A 28 4.12 10.34 -16.95
CA GLY A 28 3.42 10.57 -18.20
C GLY A 28 2.48 9.45 -18.63
N VAL A 29 2.36 8.39 -17.82
CA VAL A 29 1.50 7.24 -18.10
C VAL A 29 0.28 7.30 -17.19
N SER A 30 -0.92 7.09 -17.75
CA SER A 30 -2.14 6.97 -16.98
C SER A 30 -2.26 5.54 -16.46
N VAL A 31 -2.32 5.39 -15.13
CA VAL A 31 -2.44 4.09 -14.49
C VAL A 31 -3.79 4.01 -13.78
N GLN A 32 -4.53 2.96 -14.06
CA GLN A 32 -5.84 2.72 -13.45
C GLN A 32 -5.77 1.46 -12.60
N GLY A 33 -6.54 1.43 -11.53
CA GLY A 33 -6.59 0.28 -10.65
C GLY A 33 -7.67 0.43 -9.59
N ARG A 34 -7.55 -0.40 -8.55
CA ARG A 34 -8.50 -0.41 -7.45
C ARG A 34 -7.75 -0.58 -6.13
N ILE A 35 -8.05 0.29 -5.18
CA ILE A 35 -7.54 0.21 -3.82
C ILE A 35 -8.53 -0.62 -2.99
N ASP A 36 -8.03 -1.64 -2.29
CA ASP A 36 -8.90 -2.53 -1.52
C ASP A 36 -9.62 -1.80 -0.40
N ALA A 37 -8.90 -1.02 0.40
CA ALA A 37 -9.50 -0.26 1.50
C ALA A 37 -8.66 0.94 1.85
N VAL A 38 -9.33 2.02 2.27
CA VAL A 38 -8.67 3.20 2.84
C VAL A 38 -9.33 3.53 4.16
N PHE A 39 -8.50 3.83 5.14
CA PHE A 39 -8.92 4.18 6.50
C PHE A 39 -8.47 5.60 6.82
N GLU A 40 -9.28 6.32 7.58
CA GLU A 40 -8.94 7.64 8.06
C GLU A 40 -8.75 7.60 9.57
N ARG A 41 -7.70 8.23 10.06
CA ARG A 41 -7.41 8.30 11.50
C ARG A 41 -8.50 9.10 12.21
N VAL A 42 -9.02 8.53 13.30
CA VAL A 42 -10.00 9.20 14.16
C VAL A 42 -9.38 9.60 15.51
N ARG A 43 -8.22 9.02 15.87
CA ARG A 43 -7.48 9.34 17.08
C ARG A 43 -6.03 8.88 16.92
N GLY A 44 -5.16 9.29 17.85
CA GLY A 44 -3.75 8.87 17.87
C GLY A 44 -2.90 9.68 16.90
N ASP A 45 -1.69 9.19 16.66
CA ASP A 45 -0.62 9.93 15.97
C ASP A 45 -0.19 9.31 14.62
N GLY A 46 -0.88 8.28 14.14
CA GLY A 46 -0.53 7.64 12.89
C GLY A 46 -0.78 8.53 11.66
N PRO A 47 -0.54 8.03 10.45
CA PRO A 47 -0.85 8.77 9.22
C PRO A 47 -2.32 9.16 9.18
N ARG A 48 -2.61 10.29 8.56
CA ARG A 48 -4.00 10.76 8.43
C ARG A 48 -4.87 9.75 7.68
N TYR A 49 -4.32 9.18 6.60
CA TYR A 49 -4.98 8.11 5.83
C TYR A 49 -4.08 6.90 5.79
N LEU A 50 -4.68 5.72 5.69
CA LEU A 50 -3.95 4.48 5.58
C LEU A 50 -4.59 3.62 4.49
N VAL A 51 -3.83 3.37 3.44
CA VAL A 51 -4.25 2.48 2.36
C VAL A 51 -3.84 1.07 2.75
N VAL A 52 -4.78 0.13 2.66
CA VAL A 52 -4.54 -1.27 2.99
C VAL A 52 -4.84 -2.14 1.79
N ASP A 53 -3.89 -2.99 1.43
CA ASP A 53 -4.01 -3.97 0.37
C ASP A 53 -4.11 -5.35 1.01
N TRP A 54 -5.18 -6.08 0.72
CA TRP A 54 -5.41 -7.41 1.28
C TRP A 54 -4.83 -8.46 0.36
N LYS A 55 -4.07 -9.39 0.94
CA LYS A 55 -3.54 -10.55 0.22
C LYS A 55 -4.07 -11.82 0.86
N SER A 56 -4.63 -12.72 0.05
CA SER A 56 -5.13 -14.00 0.53
C SER A 56 -4.03 -15.01 0.81
N GLY A 57 -2.84 -14.81 0.25
CA GLY A 57 -1.71 -15.70 0.40
C GLY A 57 -1.00 -15.58 1.74
N ARG A 58 0.07 -16.33 1.88
CA ARG A 58 0.94 -16.27 3.06
C ARG A 58 1.93 -15.12 2.93
N PRO A 59 2.44 -14.61 4.06
CA PRO A 59 3.48 -13.58 4.03
C PRO A 59 4.69 -14.00 3.20
N VAL A 60 5.32 -13.01 2.57
CA VAL A 60 6.53 -13.22 1.77
C VAL A 60 7.69 -12.46 2.41
N SER A 61 8.92 -12.86 2.07
CA SER A 61 10.13 -12.16 2.50
C SER A 61 11.03 -11.85 1.32
N ALA A 62 11.85 -10.83 1.45
CA ALA A 62 12.82 -10.46 0.41
C ALA A 62 13.90 -11.54 0.25
N ALA A 63 14.16 -12.34 1.28
CA ALA A 63 15.15 -13.42 1.21
C ALA A 63 14.72 -14.53 0.24
N THR A 64 13.41 -14.82 0.18
CA THR A 64 12.88 -15.92 -0.63
C THR A 64 12.18 -15.43 -1.89
N LYS A 65 11.53 -14.26 -1.84
CA LYS A 65 10.73 -13.73 -2.96
C LYS A 65 10.92 -12.22 -3.11
N PRO A 66 12.14 -11.76 -3.44
CA PRO A 66 12.41 -10.32 -3.54
C PRO A 66 11.58 -9.62 -4.61
N ASP A 67 11.28 -10.31 -5.72
CA ASP A 67 10.48 -9.70 -6.80
C ASP A 67 9.04 -9.43 -6.37
N LYS A 68 8.47 -10.30 -5.53
CA LYS A 68 7.13 -10.07 -4.97
C LYS A 68 7.10 -8.92 -4.01
N VAL A 69 8.12 -8.79 -3.16
CA VAL A 69 8.22 -7.66 -2.23
C VAL A 69 8.35 -6.36 -3.01
N ALA A 70 9.19 -6.34 -4.06
CA ALA A 70 9.33 -5.17 -4.92
C ALA A 70 8.01 -4.80 -5.61
N TYR A 71 7.27 -5.78 -6.08
CA TYR A 71 5.95 -5.56 -6.67
C TYR A 71 4.99 -4.93 -5.66
N PHE A 72 4.94 -5.44 -4.43
CA PHE A 72 4.07 -4.87 -3.39
C PHE A 72 4.46 -3.44 -3.06
N VAL A 73 5.76 -3.14 -2.98
CA VAL A 73 6.24 -1.77 -2.75
C VAL A 73 5.74 -0.83 -3.84
N THR A 74 5.88 -1.23 -5.10
CA THR A 74 5.40 -0.45 -6.25
C THR A 74 3.90 -0.20 -6.15
N GLN A 75 3.14 -1.25 -5.85
CA GLN A 75 1.68 -1.19 -5.76
C GLN A 75 1.24 -0.24 -4.63
N LEU A 76 1.85 -0.35 -3.46
CA LEU A 76 1.51 0.49 -2.32
C LEU A 76 1.87 1.95 -2.57
N ARG A 77 3.02 2.23 -3.20
CA ARG A 77 3.41 3.60 -3.55
C ARG A 77 2.42 4.21 -4.54
N LEU A 78 1.96 3.42 -5.49
CA LEU A 78 0.96 3.86 -6.46
C LEU A 78 -0.35 4.22 -5.76
N TYR A 79 -0.83 3.37 -4.87
CA TYR A 79 -2.05 3.61 -4.11
C TYR A 79 -1.94 4.83 -3.21
N GLN A 80 -0.80 4.98 -2.53
CA GLN A 80 -0.52 6.14 -1.70
C GLN A 80 -0.62 7.43 -2.51
N ARG A 81 0.03 7.46 -3.67
CA ARG A 81 0.02 8.61 -4.57
C ARG A 81 -1.38 8.92 -5.10
N ALA A 82 -2.11 7.89 -5.51
CA ALA A 82 -3.46 8.03 -6.05
C ALA A 82 -4.42 8.60 -5.01
N TRP A 83 -4.37 8.10 -3.78
CA TRP A 83 -5.25 8.58 -2.73
C TRP A 83 -4.88 9.99 -2.29
N ALA A 84 -3.60 10.29 -2.16
CA ALA A 84 -3.13 11.65 -1.83
C ALA A 84 -3.62 12.66 -2.86
N ALA A 85 -3.51 12.34 -4.15
CA ALA A 85 -4.00 13.20 -5.22
C ALA A 85 -5.52 13.41 -5.14
N ARG A 86 -6.27 12.36 -4.87
CA ARG A 86 -7.74 12.44 -4.73
C ARG A 86 -8.15 13.34 -3.56
N MET A 87 -7.46 13.24 -2.44
CA MET A 87 -7.78 14.01 -1.24
C MET A 87 -7.16 15.40 -1.24
N GLY A 88 -6.28 15.69 -2.20
CA GLY A 88 -5.58 16.97 -2.24
C GLY A 88 -4.63 17.16 -1.06
N VAL A 89 -4.01 16.09 -0.59
CA VAL A 89 -3.04 16.13 0.51
C VAL A 89 -1.68 15.66 0.02
N ASP A 90 -0.64 15.97 0.78
CA ASP A 90 0.71 15.50 0.51
C ASP A 90 0.78 13.98 0.75
N ALA A 91 1.55 13.27 -0.07
CA ALA A 91 1.70 11.82 0.06
C ALA A 91 2.23 11.41 1.43
N SER A 92 2.96 12.29 2.13
CA SER A 92 3.43 12.03 3.50
C SER A 92 2.29 11.85 4.50
N LYS A 93 1.07 12.27 4.16
CA LYS A 93 -0.11 12.11 5.02
C LYS A 93 -0.80 10.76 4.80
N VAL A 94 -0.35 9.98 3.84
CA VAL A 94 -0.96 8.71 3.47
C VAL A 94 0.04 7.59 3.74
N GLY A 95 -0.27 6.74 4.71
CA GLY A 95 0.47 5.52 4.94
C GLY A 95 -0.09 4.39 4.07
N ALA A 96 0.66 3.31 3.95
CA ALA A 96 0.24 2.16 3.16
C ALA A 96 0.74 0.87 3.82
N MET A 97 -0.04 -0.19 3.70
CA MET A 97 0.37 -1.51 4.21
C MET A 97 -0.27 -2.62 3.39
N VAL A 98 0.39 -3.78 3.41
CA VAL A 98 -0.18 -5.03 2.92
C VAL A 98 -0.51 -5.90 4.12
N ALA A 99 -1.67 -6.54 4.10
CA ALA A 99 -2.11 -7.46 5.15
C ALA A 99 -2.36 -8.83 4.55
N PHE A 100 -1.75 -9.85 5.14
CA PHE A 100 -1.87 -11.24 4.70
C PHE A 100 -2.89 -11.95 5.56
N LEU A 101 -3.96 -12.42 4.95
CA LEU A 101 -5.10 -13.00 5.69
C LEU A 101 -4.88 -14.49 6.02
N ALA A 102 -4.06 -15.19 5.25
CA ALA A 102 -3.82 -16.62 5.46
C ALA A 102 -2.85 -16.92 6.61
N GLY A 103 -1.99 -15.97 6.97
CA GLY A 103 -1.15 -16.07 8.17
C GLY A 103 -1.13 -14.67 8.75
N PRO A 104 -1.83 -14.41 9.87
CA PRO A 104 -2.10 -13.05 10.31
C PRO A 104 -0.81 -12.25 10.54
N SER A 105 -0.45 -11.50 9.54
CA SER A 105 0.66 -10.56 9.58
C SER A 105 0.40 -9.43 8.62
N HIS A 106 1.08 -8.32 8.86
CA HIS A 106 1.00 -7.17 7.98
C HIS A 106 2.37 -6.51 7.90
N HIS A 107 2.60 -5.79 6.81
CA HIS A 107 3.83 -5.02 6.62
C HIS A 107 3.48 -3.65 6.09
N THR A 108 4.02 -2.62 6.73
CA THR A 108 3.92 -1.25 6.22
C THR A 108 4.80 -1.09 4.99
N LEU A 109 4.52 -0.06 4.20
CA LEU A 109 5.36 0.28 3.05
C LEU A 109 6.83 0.44 3.47
N GLU A 110 7.08 1.13 4.59
CA GLU A 110 8.43 1.35 5.12
C GLU A 110 9.11 0.04 5.49
N SER A 111 8.36 -0.91 6.06
CA SER A 111 8.89 -2.23 6.40
C SER A 111 9.29 -3.02 5.14
N LEU A 112 8.46 -2.97 4.10
CA LEU A 112 8.76 -3.63 2.83
C LEU A 112 9.97 -3.00 2.14
N GLU A 113 10.05 -1.67 2.15
CA GLU A 113 11.20 -0.95 1.60
C GLU A 113 12.49 -1.32 2.34
N ALA A 114 12.42 -1.45 3.66
CA ALA A 114 13.55 -1.88 4.47
C ALA A 114 14.02 -3.29 4.12
N MET A 115 13.09 -4.19 3.78
CA MET A 115 13.43 -5.55 3.35
C MET A 115 14.23 -5.56 2.04
N LEU A 116 13.94 -4.62 1.13
CA LEU A 116 14.65 -4.50 -0.14
C LEU A 116 15.98 -3.76 0.01
N GLY A 117 16.14 -2.97 1.08
CA GLY A 117 17.33 -2.18 1.31
C GLY A 117 17.51 -1.10 0.23
N GLU A 118 18.75 -0.80 -0.11
CA GLU A 118 19.08 0.23 -1.10
C GLU A 118 18.66 -0.12 -2.52
N GLY A 119 18.24 -1.36 -2.76
CA GLY A 119 17.78 -1.81 -4.07
C GLY A 119 16.34 -1.39 -4.40
N ALA A 120 15.66 -0.67 -3.51
CA ALA A 120 14.30 -0.20 -3.80
C ALA A 120 14.34 0.87 -4.89
N ALA A 121 13.70 0.57 -6.04
CA ALA A 121 13.62 1.49 -7.16
C ALA A 121 12.69 2.66 -6.85
N SER A 122 12.87 3.78 -7.55
CA SER A 122 11.90 4.87 -7.50
C SER A 122 10.56 4.40 -8.07
N LEU A 123 9.46 5.09 -7.73
CA LEU A 123 8.14 4.71 -8.21
C LEU A 123 8.10 4.66 -9.74
N ASP A 124 8.65 5.67 -10.42
CA ASP A 124 8.63 5.74 -11.88
C ASP A 124 9.41 4.59 -12.50
N GLU A 125 10.59 4.27 -11.97
CA GLU A 125 11.41 3.15 -12.45
C GLU A 125 10.68 1.82 -12.23
N ALA A 126 10.13 1.61 -11.05
CA ALA A 126 9.41 0.38 -10.72
C ALA A 126 8.18 0.21 -11.63
N LEU A 127 7.46 1.29 -11.93
CA LEU A 127 6.32 1.23 -12.83
C LEU A 127 6.73 0.92 -14.26
N ARG A 128 7.85 1.45 -14.74
CA ARG A 128 8.35 1.11 -16.07
C ARG A 128 8.66 -0.36 -16.18
N ASP A 129 9.30 -0.94 -15.15
CA ASP A 129 9.62 -2.36 -15.13
C ASP A 129 8.36 -3.21 -15.18
N VAL A 130 7.29 -2.81 -14.51
CA VAL A 130 6.02 -3.51 -14.50
C VAL A 130 5.28 -3.35 -15.83
N LEU A 131 5.30 -2.14 -16.41
CA LEU A 131 4.55 -1.83 -17.65
C LEU A 131 5.23 -2.33 -18.91
N ASP A 132 6.53 -2.59 -18.88
CA ASP A 132 7.28 -3.14 -20.00
C ASP A 132 7.11 -4.66 -20.12
N LEU A 133 6.36 -5.25 -19.22
CA LEU A 133 5.99 -6.64 -19.27
C LEU A 133 4.78 -6.86 -20.19
#